data_e4047195ac7d3eb10968778ee9a731ff
#
_entry.id   e4047195ac7d3eb10968778ee9a731ff
#
_cell.length_a   1.000
_cell.length_b   1.000
_cell.length_c   1.000
_cell.angle_alpha   90.00
_cell.angle_beta   90.00
_cell.angle_gamma   90.00
#
_symmetry.space_group_name_H-M   'P 1'
#
loop_
_entity.id
_entity.type
_entity.pdbx_description
1 polymer ?
#
loop_
_entity_poly.entity_id
_entity_poly.type
_entity_poly.pdbx_seq_one_letter_code
_entity_poly.pdbx_strand_id
1 'polypeptide(L)'
;LGMALHYLQDRSTSKGLLGLTHSRREEALAKLDVPERAIVMGMQKAVSSPGFVSRSLALTKPLKDPREVMVQASFRSAAVAAAVVDLERPRGLRQRYQALHRRHSLILLPAAIASLAIGLSLSAAMASSVPLVLSAGVSLGALALDRPYVRLSRLVEWYGLKGR
;
A
#
# COMPACT_ATOMS: atom_id res chain seq x y z
N LEU A 1 12.92 3.46 -5.01
CA LEU A 1 12.51 2.85 -6.28
C LEU A 1 13.33 1.60 -6.60
N GLY A 2 14.67 1.66 -6.56
CA GLY A 2 15.55 0.54 -6.90
C GLY A 2 15.23 -0.76 -6.16
N MET A 3 15.07 -0.72 -4.82
CA MET A 3 14.69 -1.89 -4.03
C MET A 3 13.32 -2.47 -4.42
N ALA A 4 12.35 -1.63 -4.77
CA ALA A 4 11.04 -2.11 -5.21
C ALA A 4 11.11 -2.83 -6.56
N LEU A 5 11.92 -2.32 -7.49
CA LEU A 5 12.13 -2.94 -8.79
C LEU A 5 12.89 -4.27 -8.65
N HIS A 6 13.94 -4.31 -7.84
CA HIS A 6 14.66 -5.54 -7.54
C HIS A 6 13.75 -6.60 -6.91
N TYR A 7 12.93 -6.22 -5.93
CA TYR A 7 11.96 -7.12 -5.33
C TYR A 7 10.93 -7.68 -6.32
N LEU A 8 10.48 -6.86 -7.29
CA LEU A 8 9.57 -7.30 -8.35
C LEU A 8 10.21 -8.35 -9.26
N GLN A 9 11.47 -8.14 -9.64
CA GLN A 9 12.24 -9.06 -10.47
C GLN A 9 12.45 -10.39 -9.74
N ASP A 10 12.91 -10.36 -8.48
CA ASP A 10 13.10 -11.55 -7.66
C ASP A 10 11.81 -12.33 -7.43
N ARG A 11 10.70 -11.61 -7.19
CA ARG A 11 9.40 -12.24 -6.97
C ARG A 11 8.79 -12.84 -8.24
N SER A 12 9.17 -12.36 -9.41
CA SER A 12 8.74 -12.92 -10.70
C SER A 12 9.39 -14.26 -10.98
N THR A 13 10.54 -14.55 -10.36
CA THR A 13 11.25 -15.81 -10.50
C THR A 13 10.81 -16.80 -9.42
N SER A 14 10.51 -18.04 -9.78
CA SER A 14 10.22 -19.08 -8.77
C SER A 14 11.50 -19.46 -8.03
N LYS A 15 11.47 -19.49 -6.70
CA LYS A 15 12.59 -19.98 -5.89
C LYS A 15 12.80 -21.48 -6.19
N GLY A 16 13.96 -21.85 -6.73
CA GLY A 16 14.34 -23.25 -6.87
C GLY A 16 14.70 -23.89 -5.53
N LEU A 17 14.54 -25.19 -5.41
CA LEU A 17 14.64 -25.94 -4.15
C LEU A 17 16.00 -25.85 -3.44
N LEU A 18 17.09 -25.43 -4.11
CA LEU A 18 18.47 -25.41 -3.56
C LEU A 18 19.35 -24.24 -4.06
N GLY A 19 18.79 -23.12 -4.50
CA GLY A 19 19.62 -21.98 -4.98
C GLY A 19 20.39 -22.23 -6.29
N LEU A 20 20.74 -23.46 -6.60
CA LEU A 20 21.47 -23.86 -7.82
C LEU A 20 20.74 -23.58 -9.14
N THR A 21 19.42 -23.41 -9.07
CA THR A 21 18.59 -23.09 -10.24
C THR A 21 18.49 -21.59 -10.49
N HIS A 22 18.91 -20.75 -9.55
CA HIS A 22 18.81 -19.27 -9.68
C HIS A 22 19.75 -18.77 -10.78
N SER A 23 21.04 -19.12 -10.72
CA SER A 23 22.04 -18.71 -11.71
C SER A 23 21.71 -19.18 -13.13
N ARG A 24 21.23 -20.42 -13.30
CA ARG A 24 20.79 -20.92 -14.61
C ARG A 24 19.58 -20.16 -15.18
N ARG A 25 18.67 -19.73 -14.31
CA ARG A 25 17.49 -18.94 -14.73
C ARG A 25 17.87 -17.52 -15.08
N GLU A 26 18.76 -16.89 -14.31
CA GLU A 26 19.30 -15.57 -14.63
C GLU A 26 20.04 -15.59 -15.95
N GLU A 27 20.83 -16.64 -16.21
CA GLU A 27 21.50 -16.84 -17.50
C GLU A 27 20.50 -17.05 -18.65
N ALA A 28 19.42 -17.77 -18.41
CA ALA A 28 18.35 -17.94 -19.41
C ALA A 28 17.61 -16.62 -19.68
N LEU A 29 17.36 -15.81 -18.64
CA LEU A 29 16.75 -14.48 -18.77
C LEU A 29 17.66 -13.50 -19.50
N ALA A 30 18.97 -13.54 -19.25
CA ALA A 30 19.96 -12.67 -19.88
C ALA A 30 20.08 -12.87 -21.39
N LYS A 31 19.65 -14.04 -21.90
CA LYS A 31 19.63 -14.36 -23.34
C LYS A 31 18.34 -13.95 -24.06
N LEU A 32 17.35 -13.45 -23.31
CA LEU A 32 16.07 -13.03 -23.88
C LEU A 32 16.07 -11.55 -24.23
N ASP A 33 15.45 -11.22 -25.34
CA ASP A 33 15.19 -9.83 -25.70
C ASP A 33 14.22 -9.17 -24.73
N VAL A 34 14.46 -7.91 -24.43
CA VAL A 34 13.59 -7.12 -23.55
C VAL A 34 12.24 -6.89 -24.25
N PRO A 35 11.11 -7.27 -23.66
CA PRO A 35 9.81 -7.15 -24.28
C PRO A 35 9.32 -5.69 -24.24
N GLU A 36 9.71 -4.86 -25.20
CA GLU A 36 9.35 -3.44 -25.30
C GLU A 36 7.85 -3.19 -25.16
N ARG A 37 7.04 -4.04 -25.82
CA ARG A 37 5.58 -3.94 -25.72
C ARG A 37 5.07 -4.08 -24.28
N ALA A 38 5.67 -4.95 -23.50
CA ALA A 38 5.30 -5.12 -22.09
C ALA A 38 5.67 -3.87 -21.27
N ILE A 39 6.81 -3.25 -21.56
CA ILE A 39 7.23 -2.00 -20.92
C ILE A 39 6.24 -0.89 -21.24
N VAL A 40 5.94 -0.65 -22.52
CA VAL A 40 5.00 0.40 -22.94
C VAL A 40 3.62 0.19 -22.30
N MET A 41 3.10 -1.03 -22.33
CA MET A 41 1.82 -1.35 -21.68
C MET A 41 1.87 -1.15 -20.16
N GLY A 42 2.98 -1.46 -19.52
CA GLY A 42 3.19 -1.21 -18.10
C GLY A 42 3.12 0.28 -17.77
N MET A 43 3.83 1.11 -18.53
CA MET A 43 3.81 2.56 -18.37
C MET A 43 2.40 3.14 -18.57
N GLN A 44 1.68 2.72 -19.61
CA GLN A 44 0.31 3.19 -19.90
C GLN A 44 -0.70 2.83 -18.81
N LYS A 45 -0.51 1.70 -18.10
CA LYS A 45 -1.39 1.26 -17.00
C LYS A 45 -0.96 1.76 -15.63
N ALA A 46 0.10 2.55 -15.55
CA ALA A 46 0.58 3.11 -14.30
C ALA A 46 -0.42 4.10 -13.70
N VAL A 47 -0.62 3.99 -12.39
CA VAL A 47 -1.42 4.95 -11.61
C VAL A 47 -0.58 5.43 -10.44
N SER A 48 -0.33 6.74 -10.38
CA SER A 48 0.46 7.34 -9.30
C SER A 48 -0.27 7.26 -7.96
N SER A 49 -0.11 6.13 -7.27
CA SER A 49 -0.64 5.95 -5.92
C SER A 49 0.10 4.82 -5.17
N PRO A 50 0.24 4.94 -3.83
CA PRO A 50 0.84 3.89 -3.02
C PRO A 50 0.05 2.58 -3.09
N GLY A 51 -1.26 2.64 -3.24
CA GLY A 51 -2.12 1.47 -3.39
C GLY A 51 -1.88 0.73 -4.71
N PHE A 52 -1.55 1.43 -5.80
CA PHE A 52 -1.19 0.81 -7.07
C PHE A 52 0.13 0.04 -6.96
N VAL A 53 1.15 0.66 -6.36
CA VAL A 53 2.46 0.02 -6.16
C VAL A 53 2.32 -1.23 -5.29
N SER A 54 1.66 -1.12 -4.13
CA SER A 54 1.42 -2.27 -3.25
C SER A 54 0.65 -3.41 -3.94
N ARG A 55 -0.36 -3.07 -4.76
CA ARG A 55 -1.14 -4.05 -5.53
C ARG A 55 -0.30 -4.69 -6.62
N SER A 56 0.53 -3.92 -7.32
CA SER A 56 1.43 -4.44 -8.35
C SER A 56 2.41 -5.45 -7.76
N LEU A 57 2.96 -5.16 -6.58
CA LEU A 57 3.81 -6.09 -5.83
C LEU A 57 3.05 -7.36 -5.42
N ALA A 58 1.83 -7.22 -4.89
CA ALA A 58 1.02 -8.36 -4.44
C ALA A 58 0.58 -9.27 -5.60
N LEU A 59 0.31 -8.71 -6.77
CA LEU A 59 -0.12 -9.45 -7.97
C LEU A 59 1.02 -10.10 -8.75
N THR A 60 2.27 -9.81 -8.40
CA THR A 60 3.43 -10.47 -9.02
C THR A 60 3.54 -11.88 -8.48
N LYS A 61 3.42 -12.85 -9.37
CA LYS A 61 3.49 -14.29 -9.05
C LYS A 61 4.77 -14.90 -9.60
N PRO A 62 5.37 -15.86 -8.90
CA PRO A 62 6.52 -16.59 -9.43
C PRO A 62 6.08 -17.45 -10.64
N LEU A 63 6.76 -17.30 -11.76
CA LEU A 63 6.51 -18.03 -13.00
C LEU A 63 7.68 -18.99 -13.27
N LYS A 64 7.42 -20.03 -14.08
CA LYS A 64 8.43 -21.04 -14.42
C LYS A 64 9.10 -20.77 -15.77
N ASP A 65 8.32 -20.29 -16.74
CA ASP A 65 8.81 -20.00 -18.08
C ASP A 65 9.63 -18.69 -18.07
N PRO A 66 10.90 -18.69 -18.49
CA PRO A 66 11.74 -17.49 -18.53
C PRO A 66 11.14 -16.35 -19.37
N ARG A 67 10.44 -16.65 -20.46
CA ARG A 67 9.79 -15.63 -21.31
C ARG A 67 8.65 -14.94 -20.55
N GLU A 68 7.79 -15.71 -19.88
CA GLU A 68 6.70 -15.15 -19.09
C GLU A 68 7.23 -14.35 -17.89
N VAL A 69 8.31 -14.81 -17.25
CA VAL A 69 9.02 -14.07 -16.19
C VAL A 69 9.49 -12.73 -16.70
N MET A 70 10.17 -12.70 -17.85
CA MET A 70 10.69 -11.47 -18.46
C MET A 70 9.56 -10.49 -18.79
N VAL A 71 8.48 -10.96 -19.41
CA VAL A 71 7.30 -10.13 -19.74
C VAL A 71 6.65 -9.57 -18.47
N GLN A 72 6.41 -10.41 -17.46
CA GLN A 72 5.80 -9.96 -16.19
C GLN A 72 6.70 -8.96 -15.45
N ALA A 73 7.99 -9.27 -15.33
CA ALA A 73 8.95 -8.40 -14.65
C ALA A 73 9.07 -7.04 -15.35
N SER A 74 9.21 -7.02 -16.68
CA SER A 74 9.28 -5.80 -17.48
C SER A 74 8.02 -4.96 -17.36
N PHE A 75 6.85 -5.57 -17.51
CA PHE A 75 5.55 -4.90 -17.38
C PHE A 75 5.38 -4.28 -15.97
N ARG A 76 5.62 -5.06 -14.90
CA ARG A 76 5.42 -4.60 -13.52
C ARG A 76 6.44 -3.55 -13.11
N SER A 77 7.70 -3.73 -13.50
CA SER A 77 8.76 -2.75 -13.23
C SER A 77 8.49 -1.42 -13.92
N ALA A 78 8.11 -1.45 -15.20
CA ALA A 78 7.75 -0.24 -15.95
C ALA A 78 6.53 0.47 -15.35
N ALA A 79 5.49 -0.29 -14.97
CA ALA A 79 4.30 0.27 -14.34
C ALA A 79 4.60 0.93 -12.98
N VAL A 80 5.42 0.30 -12.15
CA VAL A 80 5.84 0.87 -10.85
C VAL A 80 6.76 2.06 -11.04
N ALA A 81 7.71 1.99 -11.97
CA ALA A 81 8.59 3.10 -12.28
C ALA A 81 7.80 4.33 -12.76
N ALA A 82 6.90 4.16 -13.72
CA ALA A 82 6.05 5.23 -14.22
C ALA A 82 5.13 5.81 -13.13
N ALA A 83 4.53 4.96 -12.28
CA ALA A 83 3.70 5.40 -11.17
C ALA A 83 4.45 6.26 -10.14
N VAL A 84 5.76 6.08 -9.99
CA VAL A 84 6.61 6.85 -9.06
C VAL A 84 7.16 8.11 -9.71
N VAL A 85 7.50 8.06 -11.00
CA VAL A 85 8.12 9.18 -11.73
C VAL A 85 7.06 10.19 -12.19
N ASP A 86 5.92 9.71 -12.68
CA ASP A 86 4.82 10.56 -13.16
C ASP A 86 3.87 10.92 -12.01
N LEU A 87 4.30 11.86 -11.19
CA LEU A 87 3.57 12.34 -10.01
C LEU A 87 2.57 13.45 -10.39
N GLU A 88 1.54 13.13 -11.16
CA GLU A 88 0.40 14.05 -11.28
C GLU A 88 -0.32 14.20 -9.93
N ARG A 89 -0.15 15.36 -9.30
CA ARG A 89 -0.77 15.66 -7.99
C ARG A 89 -2.26 15.92 -8.16
N PRO A 90 -3.14 15.18 -7.47
CA PRO A 90 -4.58 15.47 -7.49
C PRO A 90 -4.85 16.89 -6.97
N ARG A 91 -5.63 17.67 -7.72
CA ARG A 91 -6.02 19.03 -7.32
C ARG A 91 -6.78 19.00 -5.99
N GLY A 92 -6.48 19.93 -5.10
CA GLY A 92 -7.16 20.08 -3.81
C GLY A 92 -6.86 18.96 -2.78
N LEU A 93 -5.87 18.11 -3.02
CA LEU A 93 -5.49 17.01 -2.11
C LEU A 93 -5.19 17.52 -0.70
N ARG A 94 -4.43 18.62 -0.58
CA ARG A 94 -4.04 19.22 0.70
C ARG A 94 -5.26 19.76 1.47
N GLN A 95 -6.18 20.42 0.80
CA GLN A 95 -7.41 20.95 1.44
C GLN A 95 -8.29 19.83 1.98
N ARG A 96 -8.50 18.76 1.18
CA ARG A 96 -9.25 17.57 1.61
C ARG A 96 -8.60 16.88 2.80
N TYR A 97 -7.28 16.76 2.78
CA TYR A 97 -6.53 16.21 3.92
C TYR A 97 -6.70 17.06 5.17
N GLN A 98 -6.55 18.39 5.09
CA GLN A 98 -6.71 19.27 6.24
C GLN A 98 -8.12 19.19 6.85
N ALA A 99 -9.16 19.12 6.02
CA ALA A 99 -10.54 18.96 6.49
C ALA A 99 -10.74 17.64 7.24
N LEU A 100 -10.26 16.52 6.67
CA LEU A 100 -10.35 15.21 7.33
C LEU A 100 -9.43 15.11 8.56
N HIS A 101 -8.26 15.73 8.53
CA HIS A 101 -7.35 15.78 9.67
C HIS A 101 -7.97 16.54 10.86
N ARG A 102 -8.60 17.68 10.61
CA ARG A 102 -9.35 18.40 11.65
C ARG A 102 -10.47 17.54 12.25
N ARG A 103 -11.26 16.86 11.41
CA ARG A 103 -12.31 15.96 11.88
C ARG A 103 -11.73 14.81 12.69
N HIS A 104 -10.64 14.18 12.25
CA HIS A 104 -9.96 13.12 12.96
C HIS A 104 -9.46 13.59 14.34
N SER A 105 -8.67 14.67 14.37
CA SER A 105 -7.99 15.11 15.60
C SER A 105 -8.89 15.83 16.59
N LEU A 106 -9.92 16.55 16.13
CA LEU A 106 -10.79 17.34 17.00
C LEU A 106 -12.10 16.65 17.38
N ILE A 107 -12.52 15.64 16.64
CA ILE A 107 -13.81 14.97 16.89
C ILE A 107 -13.62 13.47 17.13
N LEU A 108 -13.11 12.73 16.14
CA LEU A 108 -13.14 11.27 16.20
C LEU A 108 -12.19 10.70 17.25
N LEU A 109 -10.97 11.20 17.31
CA LEU A 109 -9.98 10.73 18.26
C LEU A 109 -10.35 11.08 19.71
N PRO A 110 -10.72 12.33 20.06
CA PRO A 110 -11.19 12.66 21.40
C PRO A 110 -12.47 11.89 21.80
N ALA A 111 -13.42 11.72 20.88
CA ALA A 111 -14.64 10.95 21.14
C ALA A 111 -14.34 9.47 21.45
N ALA A 112 -13.42 8.86 20.70
CA ALA A 112 -13.00 7.48 20.97
C ALA A 112 -12.31 7.33 22.32
N ILE A 113 -11.43 8.26 22.67
CA ILE A 113 -10.75 8.29 23.99
C ILE A 113 -11.76 8.50 25.12
N ALA A 114 -12.67 9.47 24.97
CA ALA A 114 -13.69 9.75 25.98
C ALA A 114 -14.63 8.54 26.17
N SER A 115 -15.04 7.89 25.10
CA SER A 115 -15.86 6.68 25.16
C SER A 115 -15.16 5.57 25.96
N LEU A 116 -13.88 5.33 25.72
CA LEU A 116 -13.11 4.33 26.45
C LEU A 116 -12.95 4.70 27.95
N ALA A 117 -12.69 5.96 28.26
CA ALA A 117 -12.56 6.43 29.62
C ALA A 117 -13.87 6.27 30.39
N ILE A 118 -15.02 6.62 29.79
CA ILE A 118 -16.34 6.41 30.36
C ILE A 118 -16.61 4.91 30.59
N GLY A 119 -16.35 4.09 29.59
CA GLY A 119 -16.54 2.65 29.67
C GLY A 119 -15.72 2.00 30.79
N LEU A 120 -14.48 2.46 30.98
CA LEU A 120 -13.59 1.98 32.06
C LEU A 120 -14.12 2.39 33.40
N SER A 121 -14.51 3.66 33.55
CA SER A 121 -15.07 4.18 34.82
C SER A 121 -16.36 3.47 35.22
N LEU A 122 -17.28 3.26 34.27
CA LEU A 122 -18.52 2.52 34.52
C LEU A 122 -18.26 1.05 34.85
N SER A 123 -17.31 0.41 34.18
CA SER A 123 -16.93 -0.97 34.46
C SER A 123 -16.40 -1.13 35.90
N ALA A 124 -15.60 -0.20 36.36
CA ALA A 124 -15.10 -0.20 37.73
C ALA A 124 -16.24 0.02 38.76
N ALA A 125 -17.14 0.97 38.45
CA ALA A 125 -18.26 1.27 39.36
C ALA A 125 -19.30 0.14 39.45
N MET A 126 -19.54 -0.57 38.35
CA MET A 126 -20.53 -1.65 38.25
C MET A 126 -19.95 -3.04 38.53
N ALA A 127 -18.64 -3.17 38.74
CA ALA A 127 -17.91 -4.44 38.83
C ALA A 127 -18.24 -5.38 37.63
N SER A 128 -18.42 -4.81 36.45
CA SER A 128 -18.84 -5.51 35.23
C SER A 128 -18.02 -5.08 34.03
N SER A 129 -17.63 -6.01 33.18
CA SER A 129 -16.90 -5.73 31.93
C SER A 129 -17.79 -5.24 30.78
N VAL A 130 -19.11 -5.31 30.90
CA VAL A 130 -20.05 -4.96 29.83
C VAL A 130 -19.90 -3.51 29.33
N PRO A 131 -19.81 -2.47 30.20
CA PRO A 131 -19.61 -1.10 29.71
C PRO A 131 -18.31 -0.90 28.98
N LEU A 132 -17.23 -1.58 29.38
CA LEU A 132 -15.95 -1.51 28.68
C LEU A 132 -16.01 -2.14 27.27
N VAL A 133 -16.65 -3.28 27.14
CA VAL A 133 -16.82 -3.96 25.84
C VAL A 133 -17.65 -3.10 24.89
N LEU A 134 -18.74 -2.50 25.36
CA LEU A 134 -19.58 -1.60 24.54
C LEU A 134 -18.80 -0.36 24.11
N SER A 135 -18.07 0.29 25.02
CA SER A 135 -17.29 1.48 24.71
C SER A 135 -16.12 1.19 23.76
N ALA A 136 -15.49 0.01 23.89
CA ALA A 136 -14.48 -0.45 22.92
C ALA A 136 -15.09 -0.66 21.53
N GLY A 137 -16.29 -1.24 21.44
CA GLY A 137 -17.02 -1.39 20.19
C GLY A 137 -17.33 -0.04 19.52
N VAL A 138 -17.80 0.95 20.28
CA VAL A 138 -18.04 2.32 19.79
C VAL A 138 -16.74 2.97 19.31
N SER A 139 -15.66 2.85 20.07
CA SER A 139 -14.35 3.41 19.71
C SER A 139 -13.77 2.78 18.44
N LEU A 140 -13.87 1.47 18.29
CA LEU A 140 -13.46 0.76 17.07
C LEU A 140 -14.33 1.16 15.87
N GLY A 141 -15.64 1.34 16.08
CA GLY A 141 -16.55 1.85 15.06
C GLY A 141 -16.16 3.25 14.58
N ALA A 142 -15.84 4.16 15.52
CA ALA A 142 -15.38 5.50 15.21
C ALA A 142 -14.08 5.47 14.38
N LEU A 143 -13.11 4.62 14.75
CA LEU A 143 -11.86 4.44 14.01
C LEU A 143 -12.09 3.81 12.62
N ALA A 144 -13.08 2.91 12.49
CA ALA A 144 -13.44 2.33 11.20
C ALA A 144 -14.04 3.37 10.23
N LEU A 145 -14.80 4.34 10.75
CA LEU A 145 -15.31 5.48 9.98
C LEU A 145 -14.20 6.44 9.51
N ASP A 146 -13.01 6.33 10.07
CA ASP A 146 -11.87 7.18 9.75
C ASP A 146 -11.00 6.64 8.60
N ARG A 147 -11.41 5.55 7.97
CA ARG A 147 -10.73 4.98 6.79
C ARG A 147 -10.41 6.00 5.70
N PRO A 148 -11.29 6.98 5.37
CA PRO A 148 -10.98 8.01 4.38
C PRO A 148 -9.76 8.87 4.76
N TYR A 149 -9.63 9.21 6.05
CA TYR A 149 -8.47 9.96 6.55
C TYR A 149 -7.18 9.14 6.42
N VAL A 150 -7.19 7.87 6.82
CA VAL A 150 -6.01 6.98 6.70
C VAL A 150 -5.56 6.84 5.24
N ARG A 151 -6.51 6.65 4.30
CA ARG A 151 -6.22 6.58 2.86
C ARG A 151 -5.62 7.87 2.35
N LEU A 152 -6.21 9.00 2.72
CA LEU A 152 -5.76 10.31 2.26
C LEU A 152 -4.42 10.71 2.89
N SER A 153 -4.17 10.35 4.15
CA SER A 153 -2.89 10.55 4.83
C SER A 153 -1.74 9.85 4.10
N ARG A 154 -1.95 8.58 3.69
CA ARG A 154 -0.96 7.85 2.89
C ARG A 154 -0.72 8.48 1.53
N LEU A 155 -1.75 9.04 0.91
CA LEU A 155 -1.64 9.71 -0.38
C LEU A 155 -0.87 11.03 -0.25
N VAL A 156 -1.16 11.83 0.78
CA VAL A 156 -0.45 13.07 1.10
C VAL A 156 1.04 12.82 1.41
N GLU A 157 1.31 11.73 2.13
CA GLU A 157 2.68 11.29 2.42
C GLU A 157 3.42 10.87 1.15
N TRP A 158 2.75 10.09 0.27
CA TRP A 158 3.26 9.69 -1.04
C TRP A 158 3.71 10.89 -1.89
N TYR A 159 2.94 11.96 -1.90
CA TYR A 159 3.27 13.19 -2.63
C TYR A 159 4.21 14.15 -1.87
N GLY A 160 4.73 13.77 -0.70
CA GLY A 160 5.61 14.59 0.12
C GLY A 160 4.97 15.88 0.61
N LEU A 161 3.64 15.90 0.81
CA LEU A 161 2.87 17.07 1.25
C LEU A 161 2.63 17.09 2.76
N LYS A 162 3.07 16.08 3.49
CA LYS A 162 2.98 16.00 4.95
C LYS A 162 4.11 16.83 5.55
N GLY A 163 3.78 17.94 6.21
CA GLY A 163 4.78 18.76 6.92
C GLY A 163 5.31 20.01 6.19
N ARG A 164 4.70 20.40 5.04
CA ARG A 164 4.95 21.70 4.41
C ARG A 164 3.79 22.67 4.61
#